data_0c58c2b146e7387fec4b4471975b3e36
#
_entry.id   0c58c2b146e7387fec4b4471975b3e36
#
_cell.length_a   1.000
_cell.length_b   1.000
_cell.length_c   1.000
_cell.angle_alpha   90.00
_cell.angle_beta   90.00
_cell.angle_gamma   90.00
#
_symmetry.space_group_name_H-M   'P 1'
#
loop_
_entity.id
_entity.type
_entity.pdbx_description
1 polymer ?
#
loop_
_entity_poly.entity_id
_entity_poly.type
_entity_poly.pdbx_seq_one_letter_code
_entity_poly.pdbx_strand_id
1 'polypeptide(L)'
;MLRLAKEKKWMIKKLLQFSLGNKFAIFLMVVLIILGGVYSSAKLKLELLPDVENPVISVQTTMSGATPQSTQDEISSKIDNQVRSLAYVNSVKTESIPNASIVTVEYDNGTDMDKAEEQLKKEIDKIKFKDGVGDPELTRNSMYAFPIVAYSFTSNKHDLKDVTK
;
A
#
# COMPACT_ATOMS: atom_id res chain seq x y z
N MET A 1 24.39 -26.86 38.25
CA MET A 1 22.93 -26.86 37.99
C MET A 1 22.08 -26.84 39.30
N LEU A 2 22.44 -27.53 40.37
CA LEU A 2 21.65 -27.60 41.62
C LEU A 2 21.52 -26.27 42.39
N ARG A 3 22.49 -25.34 42.33
CA ARG A 3 22.42 -24.04 43.00
C ARG A 3 21.34 -23.10 42.42
N LEU A 4 21.20 -23.06 41.11
CA LEU A 4 20.18 -22.23 40.44
C LEU A 4 18.75 -22.68 40.73
N ALA A 5 18.54 -23.99 40.89
CA ALA A 5 17.23 -24.56 41.24
C ALA A 5 16.83 -24.21 42.70
N LYS A 6 17.81 -24.13 43.62
CA LYS A 6 17.59 -23.79 45.04
C LYS A 6 17.25 -22.31 45.24
N GLU A 7 17.94 -21.41 44.51
CA GLU A 7 17.66 -19.97 44.48
C GLU A 7 16.27 -19.69 43.91
N LYS A 8 15.90 -20.36 42.82
CA LYS A 8 14.59 -20.21 42.18
C LYS A 8 13.44 -20.66 43.10
N LYS A 9 13.62 -21.76 43.83
CA LYS A 9 12.65 -22.23 44.85
C LYS A 9 12.50 -21.28 46.01
N TRP A 10 13.57 -20.63 46.47
CA TRP A 10 13.53 -19.68 47.58
C TRP A 10 12.81 -18.38 47.18
N MET A 11 13.07 -17.84 45.97
CA MET A 11 12.35 -16.68 45.47
C MET A 11 10.84 -16.95 45.29
N ILE A 12 10.51 -18.11 44.77
CA ILE A 12 9.08 -18.52 44.61
C ILE A 12 8.38 -18.62 45.95
N LYS A 13 9.04 -19.19 47.00
CA LYS A 13 8.46 -19.26 48.35
C LYS A 13 8.24 -17.89 48.95
N LYS A 14 9.18 -16.95 48.83
CA LYS A 14 9.01 -15.58 49.32
C LYS A 14 7.89 -14.84 48.59
N LEU A 15 7.79 -14.97 47.27
CA LEU A 15 6.70 -14.42 46.49
C LEU A 15 5.34 -15.00 46.89
N LEU A 16 5.27 -16.31 47.11
CA LEU A 16 4.04 -16.97 47.59
C LEU A 16 3.64 -16.51 48.99
N GLN A 17 4.59 -16.38 49.93
CA GLN A 17 4.31 -15.91 51.31
C GLN A 17 3.88 -14.45 51.32
N PHE A 18 4.50 -13.58 50.50
CA PHE A 18 4.10 -12.19 50.36
C PHE A 18 2.71 -12.05 49.72
N SER A 19 2.45 -12.89 48.71
CA SER A 19 1.16 -12.94 48.03
C SER A 19 0.02 -13.41 48.96
N LEU A 20 0.23 -14.46 49.74
CA LEU A 20 -0.78 -15.00 50.64
C LEU A 20 -0.98 -14.12 51.91
N GLY A 21 0.06 -13.37 52.32
CA GLY A 21 -0.01 -12.47 53.49
C GLY A 21 -0.71 -11.12 53.20
N ASN A 22 -0.68 -10.63 51.97
CA ASN A 22 -1.17 -9.28 51.64
C ASN A 22 -2.23 -9.32 50.52
N LYS A 23 -3.41 -9.81 50.82
CA LYS A 23 -4.57 -9.89 49.90
C LYS A 23 -4.87 -8.55 49.23
N PHE A 24 -4.73 -7.44 49.99
CA PHE A 24 -4.97 -6.10 49.49
C PHE A 24 -3.94 -5.65 48.46
N ALA A 25 -2.65 -5.99 48.68
CA ALA A 25 -1.58 -5.66 47.72
C ALA A 25 -1.76 -6.40 46.38
N ILE A 26 -2.21 -7.66 46.42
CA ILE A 26 -2.49 -8.43 45.19
C ILE A 26 -3.69 -7.83 44.46
N PHE A 27 -4.76 -7.51 45.19
CA PHE A 27 -5.92 -6.87 44.58
C PHE A 27 -5.53 -5.56 43.88
N LEU A 28 -4.72 -4.73 44.54
CA LEU A 28 -4.24 -3.47 43.94
C LEU A 28 -3.36 -3.71 42.70
N MET A 29 -2.49 -4.73 42.72
CA MET A 29 -1.67 -5.11 41.60
C MET A 29 -2.52 -5.59 40.42
N VAL A 30 -3.53 -6.40 40.65
CA VAL A 30 -4.46 -6.88 39.61
C VAL A 30 -5.22 -5.71 39.00
N VAL A 31 -5.71 -4.78 39.82
CA VAL A 31 -6.39 -3.56 39.34
C VAL A 31 -5.45 -2.71 38.47
N LEU A 32 -4.19 -2.53 38.87
CA LEU A 32 -3.18 -1.81 38.10
C LEU A 32 -2.89 -2.48 36.72
N ILE A 33 -2.80 -3.82 36.71
CA ILE A 33 -2.60 -4.58 35.47
C ILE A 33 -3.81 -4.42 34.53
N ILE A 34 -5.02 -4.49 35.06
CA ILE A 34 -6.26 -4.32 34.28
C ILE A 34 -6.32 -2.90 33.70
N LEU A 35 -6.06 -1.88 34.52
CA LEU A 35 -6.07 -0.48 34.07
C LEU A 35 -4.97 -0.23 32.99
N GLY A 36 -3.77 -0.78 33.21
CA GLY A 36 -2.68 -0.73 32.25
C GLY A 36 -3.02 -1.44 30.93
N GLY A 37 -3.67 -2.60 31.00
CA GLY A 37 -4.14 -3.36 29.85
C GLY A 37 -5.20 -2.60 29.05
N VAL A 38 -6.20 -2.04 29.71
CA VAL A 38 -7.24 -1.22 29.07
C VAL A 38 -6.63 0.03 28.42
N TYR A 39 -5.73 0.72 29.13
CA TYR A 39 -5.05 1.89 28.59
C TYR A 39 -4.17 1.56 27.37
N SER A 40 -3.42 0.47 27.42
CA SER A 40 -2.63 -0.01 26.27
C SER A 40 -3.51 -0.41 25.11
N SER A 41 -4.61 -1.13 25.37
CA SER A 41 -5.55 -1.56 24.33
C SER A 41 -6.22 -0.38 23.61
N ALA A 42 -6.55 0.69 24.35
CA ALA A 42 -7.13 1.89 23.77
C ALA A 42 -6.16 2.68 22.87
N LYS A 43 -4.85 2.49 23.05
CA LYS A 43 -3.80 3.12 22.21
C LYS A 43 -3.35 2.26 21.03
N LEU A 44 -3.72 1.00 21.00
CA LEU A 44 -3.45 0.14 19.85
C LEU A 44 -4.30 0.61 18.65
N LYS A 45 -3.66 1.18 17.68
CA LYS A 45 -4.25 1.36 16.35
C LYS A 45 -4.49 -0.02 15.76
N LEU A 46 -5.75 -0.40 15.57
CA LEU A 46 -6.14 -1.58 14.81
C LEU A 46 -5.95 -1.26 13.32
N GLU A 47 -4.72 -1.28 12.86
CA GLU A 47 -4.43 -1.27 11.44
C GLU A 47 -4.59 -2.71 10.94
N LEU A 48 -5.71 -2.96 10.24
CA LEU A 48 -6.02 -4.27 9.63
C LEU A 48 -4.98 -4.67 8.57
N LEU A 49 -4.27 -3.71 8.02
CA LEU A 49 -3.15 -3.89 7.11
C LEU A 49 -2.07 -2.88 7.51
N PRO A 50 -0.81 -3.30 7.63
CA PRO A 50 0.27 -2.33 7.74
C PRO A 50 0.22 -1.40 6.53
N ASP A 51 0.53 -0.12 6.73
CA ASP A 51 0.76 0.84 5.64
C ASP A 51 1.94 0.37 4.80
N VAL A 52 1.72 -0.67 4.00
CA VAL A 52 2.63 -1.05 2.93
C VAL A 52 2.29 -0.11 1.80
N GLU A 53 2.81 1.10 1.85
CA GLU A 53 2.85 1.95 0.68
C GLU A 53 3.64 1.18 -0.38
N ASN A 54 2.91 0.61 -1.34
CA ASN A 54 3.56 0.07 -2.52
C ASN A 54 4.06 1.29 -3.30
N PRO A 55 5.36 1.54 -3.36
CA PRO A 55 5.88 2.76 -3.96
C PRO A 55 5.80 2.67 -5.48
N VAL A 56 4.58 2.63 -6.01
CA VAL A 56 4.29 2.40 -7.43
C VAL A 56 3.39 3.51 -7.96
N ILE A 57 3.82 4.12 -9.06
CA ILE A 57 3.04 5.08 -9.84
C ILE A 57 2.80 4.49 -11.23
N SER A 58 1.54 4.45 -11.66
CA SER A 58 1.14 4.05 -13.00
C SER A 58 0.83 5.27 -13.84
N VAL A 59 1.40 5.31 -15.04
CA VAL A 59 1.15 6.33 -16.04
C VAL A 59 0.34 5.71 -17.17
N GLN A 60 -0.88 6.16 -17.33
CA GLN A 60 -1.76 5.70 -18.40
C GLN A 60 -1.87 6.78 -19.48
N THR A 61 -1.69 6.39 -20.72
CA THR A 61 -1.77 7.31 -21.88
C THR A 61 -2.58 6.63 -22.98
N THR A 62 -3.51 7.35 -23.59
CA THR A 62 -4.38 6.85 -24.64
C THR A 62 -3.95 7.33 -26.03
N MET A 63 -4.18 6.50 -27.05
CA MET A 63 -3.98 6.84 -28.47
C MET A 63 -5.03 6.14 -29.31
N SER A 64 -6.08 6.84 -29.68
CA SER A 64 -7.20 6.26 -30.41
C SER A 64 -6.80 5.69 -31.76
N GLY A 65 -7.27 4.48 -32.07
CA GLY A 65 -6.96 3.79 -33.33
C GLY A 65 -5.57 3.19 -33.43
N ALA A 66 -4.77 3.22 -32.35
CA ALA A 66 -3.42 2.67 -32.35
C ALA A 66 -3.41 1.15 -32.14
N THR A 67 -2.49 0.49 -32.87
CA THR A 67 -2.12 -0.90 -32.59
C THR A 67 -1.18 -0.97 -31.38
N PRO A 68 -1.05 -2.13 -30.72
CA PRO A 68 -0.10 -2.28 -29.61
C PRO A 68 1.34 -1.88 -29.99
N GLN A 69 1.75 -2.19 -31.21
CA GLN A 69 3.08 -1.83 -31.72
C GLN A 69 3.23 -0.30 -31.86
N SER A 70 2.22 0.38 -32.41
CA SER A 70 2.25 1.85 -32.51
C SER A 70 2.24 2.51 -31.14
N THR A 71 1.47 1.96 -30.20
CA THR A 71 1.44 2.41 -28.80
C THR A 71 2.81 2.23 -28.14
N GLN A 72 3.46 1.09 -28.38
CA GLN A 72 4.81 0.81 -27.89
C GLN A 72 5.82 1.85 -28.37
N ASP A 73 5.85 2.10 -29.68
CA ASP A 73 6.86 2.94 -30.31
C ASP A 73 6.65 4.43 -30.03
N GLU A 74 5.40 4.89 -30.05
CA GLU A 74 5.07 6.31 -29.92
C GLU A 74 4.89 6.79 -28.47
N ILE A 75 4.54 5.89 -27.54
CA ILE A 75 4.24 6.24 -26.14
C ILE A 75 5.15 5.50 -25.16
N SER A 76 5.00 4.16 -25.09
CA SER A 76 5.61 3.37 -24.02
C SER A 76 7.14 3.53 -23.97
N SER A 77 7.80 3.42 -25.13
CA SER A 77 9.26 3.54 -25.23
C SER A 77 9.76 4.94 -24.89
N LYS A 78 9.01 5.98 -25.21
CA LYS A 78 9.39 7.37 -24.89
C LYS A 78 9.30 7.62 -23.39
N ILE A 79 8.22 7.16 -22.76
CA ILE A 79 8.05 7.28 -21.29
C ILE A 79 9.11 6.44 -20.59
N ASP A 80 9.29 5.17 -20.97
CA ASP A 80 10.27 4.26 -20.37
C ASP A 80 11.69 4.86 -20.39
N ASN A 81 12.13 5.36 -21.54
CA ASN A 81 13.46 5.98 -21.67
C ASN A 81 13.63 7.23 -20.78
N GLN A 82 12.56 8.03 -20.61
CA GLN A 82 12.62 9.24 -19.82
C GLN A 82 12.65 8.94 -18.32
N VAL A 83 11.87 7.95 -17.86
CA VAL A 83 11.69 7.67 -16.45
C VAL A 83 12.76 6.78 -15.84
N ARG A 84 13.46 5.94 -16.64
CA ARG A 84 14.56 5.07 -16.15
C ARG A 84 15.73 5.84 -15.55
N SER A 85 15.91 7.10 -15.90
CA SER A 85 16.99 7.95 -15.36
C SER A 85 16.63 8.66 -14.08
N LEU A 86 15.38 8.53 -13.60
CA LEU A 86 14.95 9.17 -12.36
C LEU A 86 15.57 8.49 -11.13
N ALA A 87 15.86 9.31 -10.11
CA ALA A 87 16.37 8.81 -8.85
C ALA A 87 15.33 7.93 -8.14
N TYR A 88 15.83 6.90 -7.44
CA TYR A 88 15.02 5.97 -6.65
C TYR A 88 14.05 5.09 -7.44
N VAL A 89 14.15 5.04 -8.78
CA VAL A 89 13.41 4.12 -9.61
C VAL A 89 14.07 2.74 -9.54
N ASN A 90 13.33 1.77 -9.01
CA ASN A 90 13.75 0.38 -8.90
C ASN A 90 13.48 -0.40 -10.19
N SER A 91 12.25 -0.31 -10.71
CA SER A 91 11.88 -0.97 -11.95
C SER A 91 10.85 -0.18 -12.75
N VAL A 92 10.86 -0.37 -14.07
CA VAL A 92 9.86 0.18 -14.99
C VAL A 92 9.29 -0.96 -15.82
N LYS A 93 7.98 -1.15 -15.76
CA LYS A 93 7.22 -2.11 -16.55
C LYS A 93 6.32 -1.38 -17.52
N THR A 94 6.32 -1.79 -18.78
CA THR A 94 5.48 -1.21 -19.82
C THR A 94 4.53 -2.24 -20.37
N GLU A 95 3.27 -1.88 -20.51
CA GLU A 95 2.23 -2.67 -21.12
C GLU A 95 1.58 -1.85 -22.23
N SER A 96 1.69 -2.32 -23.48
CA SER A 96 1.14 -1.67 -24.65
C SER A 96 -0.03 -2.49 -25.17
N ILE A 97 -1.21 -1.91 -25.06
CA ILE A 97 -2.48 -2.51 -25.50
C ILE A 97 -3.06 -1.69 -26.67
N PRO A 98 -4.04 -2.20 -27.41
CA PRO A 98 -4.73 -1.39 -28.42
C PRO A 98 -5.30 -0.12 -27.79
N ASN A 99 -4.99 1.03 -28.37
CA ASN A 99 -5.45 2.36 -27.96
C ASN A 99 -4.91 2.89 -26.62
N ALA A 100 -4.06 2.15 -25.88
CA ALA A 100 -3.53 2.64 -24.61
C ALA A 100 -2.16 2.06 -24.25
N SER A 101 -1.39 2.85 -23.51
CA SER A 101 -0.15 2.46 -22.86
C SER A 101 -0.29 2.59 -21.35
N ILE A 102 0.20 1.61 -20.61
CA ILE A 102 0.31 1.65 -19.15
C ILE A 102 1.79 1.45 -18.81
N VAL A 103 2.39 2.47 -18.20
CA VAL A 103 3.76 2.41 -17.72
C VAL A 103 3.73 2.45 -16.19
N THR A 104 4.20 1.38 -15.57
CA THR A 104 4.25 1.23 -14.13
C THR A 104 5.67 1.46 -13.65
N VAL A 105 5.86 2.48 -12.83
CA VAL A 105 7.14 2.86 -12.25
C VAL A 105 7.15 2.47 -10.78
N GLU A 106 8.04 1.57 -10.41
CA GLU A 106 8.25 1.10 -9.05
C GLU A 106 9.47 1.82 -8.46
N TYR A 107 9.30 2.40 -7.29
CA TYR A 107 10.34 3.14 -6.56
C TYR A 107 10.91 2.31 -5.42
N ASP A 108 12.05 2.72 -4.89
CA ASP A 108 12.63 2.12 -3.71
C ASP A 108 11.76 2.35 -2.47
N ASN A 109 11.75 1.39 -1.54
CA ASN A 109 11.00 1.51 -0.29
C ASN A 109 11.50 2.71 0.53
N GLY A 110 10.54 3.49 1.04
CA GLY A 110 10.83 4.69 1.83
C GLY A 110 11.06 5.96 0.99
N THR A 111 10.85 5.88 -0.33
CA THR A 111 10.85 7.06 -1.20
C THR A 111 9.66 7.97 -0.85
N ASP A 112 9.91 9.28 -0.79
CA ASP A 112 8.86 10.30 -0.66
C ASP A 112 8.03 10.32 -1.95
N MET A 113 6.87 9.67 -1.92
CA MET A 113 6.02 9.48 -3.10
C MET A 113 5.42 10.78 -3.64
N ASP A 114 5.29 11.83 -2.82
CA ASP A 114 4.81 13.13 -3.29
C ASP A 114 5.85 13.79 -4.20
N LYS A 115 7.11 13.77 -3.78
CA LYS A 115 8.22 14.27 -4.60
C LYS A 115 8.48 13.41 -5.83
N ALA A 116 8.36 12.09 -5.70
CA ALA A 116 8.54 11.16 -6.81
C ALA A 116 7.49 11.40 -7.90
N GLU A 117 6.22 11.59 -7.53
CA GLU A 117 5.15 11.90 -8.47
C GLU A 117 5.36 13.27 -9.16
N GLU A 118 5.75 14.29 -8.40
CA GLU A 118 6.03 15.61 -8.97
C GLU A 118 7.20 15.56 -9.97
N GLN A 119 8.27 14.82 -9.64
CA GLN A 119 9.40 14.64 -10.53
C GLN A 119 9.01 13.84 -11.78
N LEU A 120 8.28 12.74 -11.61
CA LEU A 120 7.79 11.92 -12.70
C LEU A 120 6.93 12.74 -13.67
N LYS A 121 6.00 13.53 -13.14
CA LYS A 121 5.15 14.42 -13.93
C LYS A 121 5.98 15.43 -14.72
N LYS A 122 6.94 16.09 -14.09
CA LYS A 122 7.83 17.03 -14.76
C LYS A 122 8.63 16.40 -15.91
N GLU A 123 9.06 15.15 -15.75
CA GLU A 123 9.79 14.46 -16.80
C GLU A 123 8.88 14.01 -17.93
N ILE A 124 7.67 13.56 -17.64
CA ILE A 124 6.67 13.20 -18.63
C ILE A 124 6.23 14.41 -19.44
N ASP A 125 6.03 15.56 -18.81
CA ASP A 125 5.63 16.82 -19.47
C ASP A 125 6.67 17.33 -20.49
N LYS A 126 7.93 16.86 -20.41
CA LYS A 126 8.98 17.17 -21.40
C LYS A 126 8.88 16.33 -22.67
N ILE A 127 8.14 15.22 -22.62
CA ILE A 127 8.01 14.31 -23.75
C ILE A 127 7.09 14.92 -24.79
N LYS A 128 7.59 15.05 -26.02
CA LYS A 128 6.76 15.44 -27.16
C LYS A 128 6.12 14.21 -27.77
N PHE A 129 4.84 14.06 -27.51
CA PHE A 129 4.04 13.02 -28.13
C PHE A 129 3.56 13.47 -29.52
N LYS A 130 3.19 12.49 -30.34
CA LYS A 130 2.61 12.70 -31.64
C LYS A 130 1.17 13.19 -31.53
N ASP A 131 0.67 13.88 -32.54
CA ASP A 131 -0.73 14.27 -32.65
C ASP A 131 -1.65 13.04 -32.55
N GLY A 132 -2.68 13.13 -31.71
CA GLY A 132 -3.62 12.04 -31.44
C GLY A 132 -3.29 11.20 -30.20
N VAL A 133 -2.19 11.47 -29.51
CA VAL A 133 -1.90 10.92 -28.18
C VAL A 133 -2.58 11.79 -27.12
N GLY A 134 -3.32 11.16 -26.22
CA GLY A 134 -3.96 11.83 -25.08
C GLY A 134 -2.95 12.23 -24.00
N ASP A 135 -3.38 13.08 -23.08
CA ASP A 135 -2.54 13.50 -21.95
C ASP A 135 -2.27 12.29 -21.02
N PRO A 136 -1.03 12.13 -20.55
CA PRO A 136 -0.69 11.10 -19.58
C PRO A 136 -1.36 11.33 -18.22
N GLU A 137 -2.07 10.32 -17.72
CA GLU A 137 -2.68 10.32 -16.39
C GLU A 137 -1.81 9.53 -15.42
N LEU A 138 -1.44 10.16 -14.31
CA LEU A 138 -0.67 9.52 -13.24
C LEU A 138 -1.63 9.04 -12.15
N THR A 139 -1.47 7.78 -11.76
CA THR A 139 -2.25 7.17 -10.68
C THR A 139 -1.32 6.45 -9.72
N ARG A 140 -1.42 6.76 -8.42
CA ARG A 140 -0.74 5.98 -7.38
C ARG A 140 -1.53 4.69 -7.12
N ASN A 141 -0.86 3.56 -7.23
CA ASN A 141 -1.44 2.30 -6.77
C ASN A 141 -1.27 2.21 -5.24
N SER A 142 -2.25 2.73 -4.52
CA SER A 142 -2.38 2.47 -3.10
C SER A 142 -3.18 1.18 -2.92
N MET A 143 -2.78 0.31 -1.98
CA MET A 143 -3.54 -0.88 -1.63
C MET A 143 -4.96 -0.55 -1.08
N TYR A 144 -5.22 0.71 -0.78
CA TYR A 144 -6.52 1.22 -0.34
C TYR A 144 -7.51 1.46 -1.49
N ALA A 145 -7.07 1.35 -2.75
CA ALA A 145 -7.92 1.51 -3.93
C ALA A 145 -8.73 0.24 -4.30
N PHE A 146 -8.86 -0.71 -3.37
CA PHE A 146 -9.79 -1.82 -3.57
C PHE A 146 -11.23 -1.29 -3.62
N PRO A 147 -12.02 -1.67 -4.64
CA PRO A 147 -13.42 -1.28 -4.68
C PRO A 147 -14.13 -1.83 -3.44
N ILE A 148 -14.66 -0.93 -2.61
CA ILE A 148 -15.34 -1.27 -1.37
C ILE A 148 -16.66 -1.99 -1.66
N VAL A 149 -17.23 -1.76 -2.85
CA VAL A 149 -18.49 -2.34 -3.28
C VAL A 149 -18.48 -2.60 -4.78
N ALA A 150 -18.80 -3.82 -5.18
CA ALA A 150 -19.08 -4.20 -6.57
C ALA A 150 -20.55 -4.56 -6.70
N TYR A 151 -21.27 -3.83 -7.53
CA TYR A 151 -22.67 -4.16 -7.86
C TYR A 151 -22.71 -4.88 -9.20
N SER A 152 -23.35 -6.05 -9.25
CA SER A 152 -23.72 -6.69 -10.51
C SER A 152 -25.23 -6.55 -10.73
N PHE A 153 -25.60 -5.98 -11.86
CA PHE A 153 -27.00 -5.88 -12.27
C PHE A 153 -27.30 -6.98 -13.28
N THR A 154 -28.24 -7.84 -12.96
CA THR A 154 -28.79 -8.83 -13.91
C THR A 154 -30.23 -8.47 -14.18
N SER A 155 -30.61 -8.36 -15.47
CA SER A 155 -31.97 -8.14 -15.90
C SER A 155 -32.43 -9.26 -16.84
N ASN A 156 -33.51 -9.90 -16.51
CA ASN A 156 -34.12 -10.90 -17.38
C ASN A 156 -35.12 -10.31 -18.43
N LYS A 157 -35.26 -8.96 -18.41
CA LYS A 157 -36.27 -8.27 -19.25
C LYS A 157 -35.73 -7.22 -20.22
N HIS A 158 -34.46 -6.78 -20.03
CA HIS A 158 -33.85 -5.76 -20.87
C HIS A 158 -32.44 -6.19 -21.30
N ASP A 159 -32.13 -5.94 -22.57
CA ASP A 159 -30.77 -6.18 -23.09
C ASP A 159 -29.77 -5.15 -22.50
N LEU A 160 -28.51 -5.54 -22.35
CA LEU A 160 -27.46 -4.72 -21.78
C LEU A 160 -27.31 -3.34 -22.46
N LYS A 161 -27.75 -3.19 -23.69
CA LYS A 161 -27.74 -1.93 -24.44
C LYS A 161 -28.73 -0.87 -23.91
N ASP A 162 -29.72 -1.28 -23.16
CA ASP A 162 -30.76 -0.36 -22.63
C ASP A 162 -30.41 0.16 -21.23
N VAL A 163 -29.37 -0.40 -20.58
CA VAL A 163 -28.98 -0.06 -19.20
C VAL A 163 -27.82 0.97 -19.17
N THR A 164 -27.19 1.24 -20.31
CA THR A 164 -26.02 2.14 -20.43
C THR A 164 -26.33 3.49 -21.08
N LYS A 165 -27.58 3.96 -20.97
CA LYS A 165 -27.96 5.33 -21.38
C LYS A 165 -28.06 6.28 -20.20
#